data_4b69e40a950ace27eb502db9a465c663
#
_entry.id   4b69e40a950ace27eb502db9a465c663
#
_cell.length_a   1.000
_cell.length_b   1.000
_cell.length_c   1.000
_cell.angle_alpha   90.00
_cell.angle_beta   90.00
_cell.angle_gamma   90.00
#
_symmetry.space_group_name_H-M   'P 1'
#
loop_
_entity.id
_entity.type
_entity.pdbx_description
1 polymer ?
#
loop_
_entity_poly.entity_id
_entity_poly.type
_entity_poly.pdbx_seq_one_letter_code
_entity_poly.pdbx_strand_id
1 'polypeptide(L)'
;RTAGIIGTGKIGAAMCRICRGFGMKVIAASARKSAAELSASSAPVSFPVEFVEMDELFRASDVLSLHCPLTDQTRAIVNAANIASMKDGAILLNLARGPLLDEAAVAEALASGKLGGLGADVVSVEPIAQDNPLLASPNTLLTPHIAWATRTARQNITRIIAENIAGWMAGQPKSVVNKAYLNG
;
A
#
# COMPACT_ATOMS: atom_id res chain seq x y z
N ARG A 1 5.17 -19.30 0.54
CA ARG A 1 4.42 -18.31 -0.27
C ARG A 1 5.23 -17.02 -0.40
N THR A 2 4.97 -16.25 -1.46
CA THR A 2 5.66 -15.00 -1.77
C THR A 2 4.73 -13.82 -1.49
N ALA A 3 5.21 -12.86 -0.72
CA ALA A 3 4.57 -11.56 -0.53
C ALA A 3 5.23 -10.52 -1.44
N GLY A 4 4.46 -9.90 -2.32
CA GLY A 4 4.85 -8.77 -3.15
C GLY A 4 4.43 -7.45 -2.51
N ILE A 5 5.35 -6.51 -2.41
CA ILE A 5 5.12 -5.21 -1.77
C ILE A 5 5.36 -4.10 -2.78
N ILE A 6 4.31 -3.33 -3.12
CA ILE A 6 4.47 -2.13 -3.96
C ILE A 6 4.67 -0.92 -3.05
N GLY A 7 5.90 -0.38 -3.05
CA GLY A 7 6.29 0.77 -2.24
C GLY A 7 6.92 0.38 -0.90
N THR A 8 8.19 0.72 -0.74
CA THR A 8 9.03 0.38 0.43
C THR A 8 9.29 1.58 1.35
N GLY A 9 8.33 2.49 1.47
CA GLY A 9 8.34 3.52 2.50
C GLY A 9 8.20 2.94 3.91
N LYS A 10 8.03 3.77 4.93
CA LYS A 10 7.94 3.34 6.34
C LYS A 10 6.90 2.22 6.55
N ILE A 11 5.72 2.33 5.92
CA ILE A 11 4.63 1.35 6.07
C ILE A 11 4.96 0.06 5.30
N GLY A 12 5.38 0.17 4.03
CA GLY A 12 5.75 -1.01 3.24
C GLY A 12 6.91 -1.78 3.86
N ALA A 13 7.92 -1.10 4.40
CA ALA A 13 9.02 -1.73 5.14
C ALA A 13 8.52 -2.47 6.40
N ALA A 14 7.52 -1.93 7.11
CA ALA A 14 6.89 -2.62 8.23
C ALA A 14 6.14 -3.88 7.75
N MET A 15 5.41 -3.79 6.63
CA MET A 15 4.72 -4.94 6.05
C MET A 15 5.70 -6.03 5.60
N CYS A 16 6.83 -5.66 5.00
CA CYS A 16 7.90 -6.62 4.68
C CYS A 16 8.34 -7.41 5.93
N ARG A 17 8.55 -6.74 7.08
CA ARG A 17 8.91 -7.41 8.34
C ARG A 17 7.84 -8.39 8.81
N ILE A 18 6.56 -7.98 8.73
CA ILE A 18 5.41 -8.81 9.11
C ILE A 18 5.36 -10.06 8.24
N CYS A 19 5.43 -9.93 6.92
CA CYS A 19 5.41 -11.05 5.99
C CYS A 19 6.57 -12.04 6.23
N ARG A 20 7.77 -11.52 6.50
CA ARG A 20 8.90 -12.37 6.89
C ARG A 20 8.66 -13.10 8.21
N GLY A 21 8.05 -12.45 9.20
CA GLY A 21 7.67 -13.08 10.46
C GLY A 21 6.72 -14.26 10.27
N PHE A 22 5.91 -14.25 9.21
CA PHE A 22 5.09 -15.38 8.78
C PHE A 22 5.84 -16.41 7.92
N GLY A 23 7.16 -16.28 7.75
CA GLY A 23 7.97 -17.22 6.95
C GLY A 23 7.78 -17.06 5.43
N MET A 24 7.24 -15.93 4.95
CA MET A 24 7.07 -15.70 3.53
C MET A 24 8.37 -15.21 2.87
N LYS A 25 8.60 -15.60 1.61
CA LYS A 25 9.54 -14.89 0.73
C LYS A 25 8.96 -13.49 0.49
N VAL A 26 9.79 -12.44 0.60
CA VAL A 26 9.35 -11.05 0.37
C VAL A 26 10.10 -10.49 -0.82
N ILE A 27 9.34 -10.02 -1.81
CA ILE A 27 9.83 -9.27 -2.96
C ILE A 27 9.18 -7.88 -2.96
N ALA A 28 9.86 -6.88 -3.50
CA ALA A 28 9.35 -5.51 -3.50
C ALA A 28 9.67 -4.78 -4.80
N ALA A 29 8.78 -3.87 -5.18
CA ALA A 29 8.96 -3.00 -6.33
C ALA A 29 8.51 -1.56 -6.03
N SER A 30 8.89 -0.65 -6.91
CA SER A 30 8.48 0.77 -6.86
C SER A 30 8.04 1.24 -8.24
N ALA A 31 6.97 2.02 -8.29
CA ALA A 31 6.54 2.67 -9.54
C ALA A 31 7.46 3.83 -9.98
N ARG A 32 8.44 4.24 -9.14
CA ARG A 32 9.33 5.39 -9.40
C ARG A 32 10.80 5.03 -9.57
N LYS A 33 11.20 3.81 -9.19
CA LYS A 33 12.59 3.36 -9.20
C LYS A 33 12.65 1.93 -9.70
N SER A 34 13.62 1.63 -10.52
CA SER A 34 13.94 0.26 -10.94
C SER A 34 14.41 -0.59 -9.75
N ALA A 35 14.41 -1.89 -9.92
CA ALA A 35 14.95 -2.84 -8.95
C ALA A 35 16.42 -2.56 -8.62
N ALA A 36 17.23 -2.20 -9.62
CA ALA A 36 18.64 -1.84 -9.47
C ALA A 36 18.84 -0.60 -8.59
N GLU A 37 18.05 0.48 -8.84
CA GLU A 37 18.09 1.71 -8.03
C GLU A 37 17.63 1.48 -6.59
N LEU A 38 16.63 0.61 -6.38
CA LEU A 38 16.18 0.24 -5.04
C LEU A 38 17.24 -0.56 -4.29
N SER A 39 17.89 -1.51 -4.97
CA SER A 39 18.94 -2.35 -4.39
C SER A 39 20.20 -1.53 -4.02
N ALA A 40 20.52 -0.49 -4.81
CA ALA A 40 21.62 0.42 -4.54
C ALA A 40 21.31 1.46 -3.45
N SER A 41 20.03 1.72 -3.17
CA SER A 41 19.62 2.67 -2.14
C SER A 41 19.63 1.98 -0.77
N SER A 42 20.07 2.72 0.29
CA SER A 42 19.83 2.30 1.67
C SER A 42 18.31 2.31 1.94
N ALA A 43 17.64 1.23 1.54
CA ALA A 43 16.22 1.06 1.81
C ALA A 43 15.97 1.06 3.32
N PRO A 44 14.85 1.60 3.81
CA PRO A 44 14.51 1.61 5.24
C PRO A 44 14.19 0.20 5.80
N VAL A 45 14.68 -0.82 5.13
CA VAL A 45 14.50 -2.24 5.47
C VAL A 45 15.82 -2.76 6.02
N SER A 46 15.84 -3.08 7.31
CA SER A 46 17.03 -3.60 8.02
C SER A 46 17.28 -5.11 7.82
N PHE A 47 16.70 -5.70 6.77
CA PHE A 47 16.83 -7.11 6.44
C PHE A 47 16.76 -7.30 4.91
N PRO A 48 17.24 -8.42 4.37
CA PRO A 48 17.23 -8.67 2.93
C PRO A 48 15.81 -8.70 2.36
N VAL A 49 15.52 -7.78 1.43
CA VAL A 49 14.34 -7.78 0.56
C VAL A 49 14.87 -7.85 -0.87
N GLU A 50 14.34 -8.78 -1.64
CA GLU A 50 14.63 -8.88 -3.06
C GLU A 50 13.84 -7.80 -3.81
N PHE A 51 14.52 -6.88 -4.48
CA PHE A 51 13.87 -5.90 -5.33
C PHE A 51 13.77 -6.47 -6.74
N VAL A 52 12.56 -6.40 -7.29
CA VAL A 52 12.22 -6.92 -8.62
C VAL A 52 11.51 -5.84 -9.43
N GLU A 53 11.45 -6.03 -10.75
CA GLU A 53 10.64 -5.18 -11.61
C GLU A 53 9.13 -5.43 -11.39
N MET A 54 8.29 -4.45 -11.74
CA MET A 54 6.87 -4.48 -11.45
C MET A 54 6.16 -5.70 -12.02
N ASP A 55 6.47 -6.07 -13.27
CA ASP A 55 5.88 -7.22 -13.94
C ASP A 55 6.22 -8.55 -13.24
N GLU A 56 7.46 -8.67 -12.76
CA GLU A 56 7.87 -9.85 -12.00
C GLU A 56 7.15 -9.90 -10.65
N LEU A 57 7.00 -8.74 -10.00
CA LEU A 57 6.28 -8.66 -8.73
C LEU A 57 4.84 -9.16 -8.86
N PHE A 58 4.11 -8.73 -9.90
CA PHE A 58 2.75 -9.22 -10.16
C PHE A 58 2.73 -10.74 -10.36
N ARG A 59 3.61 -11.26 -11.25
CA ARG A 59 3.65 -12.69 -11.58
C ARG A 59 4.05 -13.58 -10.40
N ALA A 60 4.94 -13.12 -9.54
CA ALA A 60 5.52 -13.96 -8.49
C ALA A 60 4.71 -13.95 -7.18
N SER A 61 3.81 -12.98 -6.98
CA SER A 61 3.11 -12.77 -5.71
C SER A 61 1.99 -13.77 -5.47
N ASP A 62 1.97 -14.41 -4.30
CA ASP A 62 0.81 -15.11 -3.75
C ASP A 62 -0.07 -14.14 -2.95
N VAL A 63 0.55 -13.12 -2.34
CA VAL A 63 -0.12 -12.01 -1.67
C VAL A 63 0.52 -10.72 -2.16
N LEU A 64 -0.26 -9.80 -2.72
CA LEU A 64 0.17 -8.49 -3.18
C LEU A 64 -0.34 -7.41 -2.24
N SER A 65 0.54 -6.57 -1.69
CA SER A 65 0.17 -5.50 -0.77
C SER A 65 0.65 -4.12 -1.25
N LEU A 66 -0.27 -3.15 -1.27
CA LEU A 66 -0.04 -1.82 -1.81
C LEU A 66 0.31 -0.83 -0.70
N HIS A 67 1.45 -0.15 -0.84
CA HIS A 67 1.97 0.86 0.09
C HIS A 67 2.59 2.05 -0.64
N CYS A 68 2.26 2.22 -1.92
CA CYS A 68 2.69 3.36 -2.73
C CYS A 68 1.71 4.53 -2.62
N PRO A 69 2.15 5.78 -2.84
CA PRO A 69 1.24 6.92 -2.96
C PRO A 69 0.43 6.83 -4.25
N LEU A 70 -0.74 7.48 -4.28
CA LEU A 70 -1.51 7.70 -5.50
C LEU A 70 -0.84 8.82 -6.32
N THR A 71 -0.49 8.50 -7.55
CA THR A 71 0.06 9.43 -8.56
C THR A 71 -0.52 9.03 -9.92
N ASP A 72 -0.28 9.82 -10.97
CA ASP A 72 -0.72 9.45 -12.32
C ASP A 72 -0.12 8.11 -12.78
N GLN A 73 1.10 7.78 -12.33
CA GLN A 73 1.78 6.52 -12.65
C GLN A 73 1.25 5.32 -11.86
N THR A 74 0.63 5.55 -10.70
CA THR A 74 0.13 4.47 -9.83
C THR A 74 -1.38 4.34 -9.83
N ARG A 75 -2.10 5.27 -10.45
CA ARG A 75 -3.55 5.18 -10.64
C ARG A 75 -3.88 3.92 -11.44
N ALA A 76 -4.82 3.14 -10.92
CA ALA A 76 -5.19 1.84 -11.50
C ALA A 76 -3.98 0.93 -11.81
N ILE A 77 -2.95 0.97 -10.94
CA ILE A 77 -1.79 0.09 -11.09
C ILE A 77 -2.20 -1.39 -10.98
N VAL A 78 -3.28 -1.69 -10.26
CA VAL A 78 -3.95 -3.00 -10.26
C VAL A 78 -5.14 -2.90 -11.19
N ASN A 79 -4.93 -3.27 -12.45
CA ASN A 79 -5.91 -3.30 -13.53
C ASN A 79 -6.05 -4.71 -14.10
N ALA A 80 -6.96 -4.91 -15.06
CA ALA A 80 -7.22 -6.21 -15.66
C ALA A 80 -5.96 -6.88 -16.23
N ALA A 81 -5.08 -6.13 -16.90
CA ALA A 81 -3.86 -6.67 -17.49
C ALA A 81 -2.87 -7.18 -16.43
N ASN A 82 -2.65 -6.38 -15.38
CA ASN A 82 -1.77 -6.76 -14.28
C ASN A 82 -2.36 -7.92 -13.46
N ILE A 83 -3.67 -7.92 -13.22
CA ILE A 83 -4.37 -9.03 -12.54
C ILE A 83 -4.23 -10.33 -13.36
N ALA A 84 -4.38 -10.26 -14.69
CA ALA A 84 -4.24 -11.44 -15.57
C ALA A 84 -2.85 -12.08 -15.43
N SER A 85 -1.81 -11.30 -15.19
CA SER A 85 -0.43 -11.79 -14.99
C SER A 85 -0.18 -12.39 -13.60
N MET A 86 -1.03 -12.12 -12.61
CA MET A 86 -0.90 -12.65 -11.26
C MET A 86 -1.17 -14.17 -11.22
N LYS A 87 -0.75 -14.80 -10.15
CA LYS A 87 -1.10 -16.20 -9.87
C LYS A 87 -2.60 -16.35 -9.66
N ASP A 88 -3.16 -17.46 -10.10
CA ASP A 88 -4.55 -17.82 -9.80
C ASP A 88 -4.70 -17.99 -8.27
N GLY A 89 -5.76 -17.41 -7.73
CA GLY A 89 -6.03 -17.43 -6.30
C GLY A 89 -5.13 -16.49 -5.47
N ALA A 90 -4.40 -15.55 -6.09
CA ALA A 90 -3.63 -14.56 -5.36
C ALA A 90 -4.52 -13.65 -4.50
N ILE A 91 -4.00 -13.21 -3.35
CA ILE A 91 -4.69 -12.29 -2.44
C ILE A 91 -4.17 -10.87 -2.66
N LEU A 92 -5.09 -9.91 -2.76
CA LEU A 92 -4.78 -8.50 -2.91
C LEU A 92 -5.08 -7.74 -1.60
N LEU A 93 -4.14 -6.90 -1.15
CA LEU A 93 -4.30 -6.04 0.03
C LEU A 93 -4.09 -4.57 -0.36
N ASN A 94 -5.11 -3.73 -0.13
CA ASN A 94 -5.01 -2.28 -0.35
C ASN A 94 -5.31 -1.49 0.93
N LEU A 95 -4.27 -1.06 1.61
CA LEU A 95 -4.34 -0.17 2.76
C LEU A 95 -3.70 1.21 2.45
N ALA A 96 -3.58 1.54 1.17
CA ALA A 96 -2.94 2.79 0.72
C ALA A 96 -3.96 3.81 0.21
N ARG A 97 -4.45 3.66 -1.02
CA ARG A 97 -5.45 4.55 -1.64
C ARG A 97 -6.36 3.75 -2.58
N GLY A 98 -7.68 4.01 -2.52
CA GLY A 98 -8.68 3.32 -3.34
C GLY A 98 -8.38 3.34 -4.84
N PRO A 99 -8.11 4.51 -5.45
CA PRO A 99 -7.85 4.62 -6.88
C PRO A 99 -6.56 3.97 -7.40
N LEU A 100 -5.81 3.25 -6.56
CA LEU A 100 -4.74 2.33 -7.01
C LEU A 100 -5.32 1.08 -7.67
N LEU A 101 -6.60 0.77 -7.41
CA LEU A 101 -7.33 -0.34 -8.01
C LEU A 101 -8.24 0.17 -9.13
N ASP A 102 -8.33 -0.60 -10.20
CA ASP A 102 -9.51 -0.64 -11.04
C ASP A 102 -10.53 -1.57 -10.34
N GLU A 103 -11.47 -0.99 -9.61
CA GLU A 103 -12.41 -1.73 -8.77
C GLU A 103 -13.31 -2.67 -9.59
N ALA A 104 -13.65 -2.31 -10.82
CA ALA A 104 -14.44 -3.16 -11.71
C ALA A 104 -13.63 -4.40 -12.13
N ALA A 105 -12.37 -4.21 -12.55
CA ALA A 105 -11.49 -5.32 -12.90
C ALA A 105 -11.19 -6.25 -11.71
N VAL A 106 -11.03 -5.67 -10.52
CA VAL A 106 -10.82 -6.45 -9.27
C VAL A 106 -12.08 -7.27 -8.94
N ALA A 107 -13.28 -6.69 -9.04
CA ALA A 107 -14.54 -7.38 -8.78
C ALA A 107 -14.75 -8.55 -9.75
N GLU A 108 -14.47 -8.35 -11.04
CA GLU A 108 -14.53 -9.41 -12.05
C GLU A 108 -13.54 -10.54 -11.76
N ALA A 109 -12.32 -10.20 -11.37
CA ALA A 109 -11.28 -11.16 -11.01
C ALA A 109 -11.62 -11.97 -9.75
N LEU A 110 -12.31 -11.37 -8.78
CA LEU A 110 -12.83 -12.07 -7.60
C LEU A 110 -13.98 -13.01 -7.99
N ALA A 111 -14.90 -12.54 -8.83
CA ALA A 111 -16.04 -13.35 -9.29
C ALA A 111 -15.60 -14.56 -10.11
N SER A 112 -14.58 -14.43 -10.93
CA SER A 112 -14.01 -15.52 -11.74
C SER A 112 -13.09 -16.46 -10.95
N GLY A 113 -12.69 -16.09 -9.73
CA GLY A 113 -11.70 -16.84 -8.93
C GLY A 113 -10.24 -16.59 -9.34
N LYS A 114 -9.98 -15.68 -10.28
CA LYS A 114 -8.62 -15.26 -10.64
C LYS A 114 -7.89 -14.65 -9.43
N LEU A 115 -8.58 -13.80 -8.66
CA LEU A 115 -8.16 -13.39 -7.33
C LEU A 115 -8.87 -14.26 -6.28
N GLY A 116 -8.12 -14.78 -5.33
CA GLY A 116 -8.61 -15.59 -4.22
C GLY A 116 -9.26 -14.76 -3.11
N GLY A 117 -8.95 -13.47 -3.02
CA GLY A 117 -9.53 -12.56 -2.03
C GLY A 117 -8.98 -11.14 -2.11
N LEU A 118 -9.75 -10.21 -1.55
CA LEU A 118 -9.40 -8.81 -1.38
C LEU A 118 -9.53 -8.40 0.09
N GLY A 119 -8.49 -7.75 0.63
CA GLY A 119 -8.58 -6.96 1.86
C GLY A 119 -8.34 -5.48 1.53
N ALA A 120 -9.33 -4.62 1.73
CA ALA A 120 -9.17 -3.19 1.46
C ALA A 120 -9.72 -2.34 2.60
N ASP A 121 -8.90 -1.38 3.05
CA ASP A 121 -9.30 -0.36 4.03
C ASP A 121 -9.72 0.94 3.33
N VAL A 122 -9.55 1.01 2.02
CA VAL A 122 -9.77 2.19 1.18
C VAL A 122 -10.48 1.82 -0.12
N VAL A 123 -11.34 2.71 -0.60
CA VAL A 123 -12.06 2.58 -1.87
C VAL A 123 -11.94 3.87 -2.68
N SER A 124 -12.30 3.82 -3.96
CA SER A 124 -12.13 4.97 -4.88
C SER A 124 -12.94 6.20 -4.49
N VAL A 125 -14.13 5.99 -3.91
CA VAL A 125 -15.02 7.03 -3.38
C VAL A 125 -15.35 6.71 -1.93
N GLU A 126 -15.05 7.62 -1.02
CA GLU A 126 -15.31 7.46 0.42
C GLU A 126 -16.27 8.54 0.92
N PRO A 127 -17.38 8.18 1.60
CA PRO A 127 -17.85 6.82 1.91
C PRO A 127 -18.15 5.99 0.67
N ILE A 128 -18.05 4.65 0.79
CA ILE A 128 -18.27 3.74 -0.33
C ILE A 128 -19.66 3.94 -0.95
N ALA A 129 -19.72 4.06 -2.27
CA ALA A 129 -20.97 4.18 -3.01
C ALA A 129 -21.75 2.84 -2.96
N GLN A 130 -23.09 2.92 -2.93
CA GLN A 130 -23.94 1.73 -2.81
C GLN A 130 -23.85 0.78 -4.01
N ASP A 131 -23.48 1.30 -5.16
CA ASP A 131 -23.28 0.58 -6.42
C ASP A 131 -21.82 0.14 -6.65
N ASN A 132 -20.95 0.33 -5.67
CA ASN A 132 -19.56 -0.10 -5.79
C ASN A 132 -19.48 -1.63 -5.96
N PRO A 133 -18.85 -2.12 -7.04
CA PRO A 133 -18.86 -3.56 -7.38
C PRO A 133 -18.18 -4.44 -6.33
N LEU A 134 -17.28 -3.87 -5.51
CA LEU A 134 -16.60 -4.61 -4.44
C LEU A 134 -17.54 -5.04 -3.32
N LEU A 135 -18.69 -4.36 -3.12
CA LEU A 135 -19.68 -4.72 -2.09
C LEU A 135 -20.31 -6.08 -2.33
N ALA A 136 -20.50 -6.45 -3.61
CA ALA A 136 -21.08 -7.72 -4.00
C ALA A 136 -20.03 -8.81 -4.33
N SER A 137 -18.75 -8.48 -4.29
CA SER A 137 -17.67 -9.38 -4.68
C SER A 137 -17.42 -10.46 -3.62
N PRO A 138 -17.20 -11.73 -4.03
CA PRO A 138 -16.89 -12.80 -3.08
C PRO A 138 -15.50 -12.58 -2.45
N ASN A 139 -15.28 -13.21 -1.30
CA ASN A 139 -13.98 -13.21 -0.58
C ASN A 139 -13.38 -11.80 -0.37
N THR A 140 -14.25 -10.80 -0.13
CA THR A 140 -13.87 -9.41 0.04
C THR A 140 -14.07 -8.98 1.49
N LEU A 141 -13.02 -8.40 2.08
CA LEU A 141 -13.05 -7.77 3.39
C LEU A 141 -12.80 -6.27 3.20
N LEU A 142 -13.83 -5.45 3.48
CA LEU A 142 -13.73 -3.99 3.44
C LEU A 142 -13.82 -3.41 4.85
N THR A 143 -12.97 -2.44 5.14
CA THR A 143 -13.02 -1.64 6.36
C THR A 143 -13.09 -0.15 6.01
N PRO A 144 -13.74 0.71 6.85
CA PRO A 144 -14.05 2.08 6.46
C PRO A 144 -12.89 3.04 6.77
N HIS A 145 -11.73 2.84 6.15
CA HIS A 145 -10.51 3.65 6.25
C HIS A 145 -10.07 3.86 7.70
N ILE A 146 -9.93 2.76 8.44
CA ILE A 146 -9.65 2.74 9.89
C ILE A 146 -8.32 2.08 10.26
N ALA A 147 -7.44 1.79 9.31
CA ALA A 147 -6.13 1.19 9.59
C ALA A 147 -5.27 2.05 10.55
N TRP A 148 -5.53 3.38 10.62
CA TRP A 148 -4.92 4.32 11.56
C TRP A 148 -5.58 4.33 12.93
N ALA A 149 -6.76 3.73 13.12
CA ALA A 149 -7.66 3.98 14.26
C ALA A 149 -7.33 3.18 15.53
N THR A 150 -6.19 2.49 15.59
CA THR A 150 -5.78 1.82 16.81
C THR A 150 -5.61 2.82 17.96
N ARG A 151 -5.84 2.39 19.21
CA ARG A 151 -5.69 3.25 20.40
C ARG A 151 -4.32 3.93 20.42
N THR A 152 -3.25 3.16 20.18
CA THR A 152 -1.87 3.68 20.17
C THR A 152 -1.64 4.71 19.06
N ALA A 153 -2.13 4.45 17.83
CA ALA A 153 -1.98 5.39 16.72
C ALA A 153 -2.69 6.72 17.03
N ARG A 154 -3.93 6.66 17.54
CA ARG A 154 -4.70 7.86 17.93
C ARG A 154 -4.03 8.66 19.03
N GLN A 155 -3.51 8.00 20.08
CA GLN A 155 -2.73 8.65 21.13
C GLN A 155 -1.47 9.32 20.59
N ASN A 156 -0.75 8.66 19.68
CA ASN A 156 0.44 9.21 19.04
C ASN A 156 0.11 10.44 18.17
N ILE A 157 -0.99 10.42 17.41
CA ILE A 157 -1.42 11.59 16.61
C ILE A 157 -1.66 12.78 17.53
N THR A 158 -2.42 12.62 18.62
CA THR A 158 -2.70 13.69 19.58
C THR A 158 -1.42 14.27 20.18
N ARG A 159 -0.50 13.40 20.60
CA ARG A 159 0.80 13.81 21.15
C ARG A 159 1.62 14.59 20.12
N ILE A 160 1.72 14.10 18.89
CA ILE A 160 2.48 14.75 17.80
C ILE A 160 1.87 16.13 17.46
N ILE A 161 0.54 16.25 17.43
CA ILE A 161 -0.14 17.53 17.21
C ILE A 161 0.24 18.53 18.32
N ALA A 162 0.16 18.12 19.58
CA ALA A 162 0.54 18.97 20.72
C ALA A 162 2.01 19.40 20.64
N GLU A 163 2.92 18.48 20.32
CA GLU A 163 4.35 18.79 20.17
C GLU A 163 4.62 19.75 18.98
N ASN A 164 3.89 19.61 17.87
CA ASN A 164 4.01 20.50 16.72
C ASN A 164 3.53 21.91 17.05
N ILE A 165 2.40 22.05 17.75
CA ILE A 165 1.86 23.34 18.20
C ILE A 165 2.86 24.02 19.16
N ALA A 166 3.31 23.29 20.18
CA ALA A 166 4.29 23.83 21.15
C ALA A 166 5.60 24.24 20.46
N GLY A 167 6.10 23.44 19.53
CA GLY A 167 7.29 23.77 18.75
C GLY A 167 7.10 25.02 17.88
N TRP A 168 5.94 25.17 17.25
CA TRP A 168 5.62 26.35 16.47
C TRP A 168 5.56 27.63 17.35
N MET A 169 4.89 27.55 18.49
CA MET A 169 4.82 28.66 19.46
C MET A 169 6.19 29.06 20.00
N ALA A 170 7.10 28.11 20.15
CA ALA A 170 8.48 28.37 20.60
C ALA A 170 9.43 28.82 19.47
N GLY A 171 8.95 29.07 18.25
CA GLY A 171 9.78 29.38 17.09
C GLY A 171 10.66 28.22 16.59
N GLN A 172 10.36 27.00 17.01
CA GLN A 172 11.06 25.77 16.64
C GLN A 172 10.10 24.77 15.99
N PRO A 173 9.55 25.07 14.79
CA PRO A 173 8.55 24.24 14.15
C PRO A 173 9.10 22.84 13.83
N LYS A 174 8.31 21.80 14.15
CA LYS A 174 8.60 20.39 13.87
C LYS A 174 7.71 19.88 12.74
N SER A 175 8.12 18.78 12.10
CA SER A 175 7.35 18.10 11.04
C SER A 175 6.93 19.00 9.87
N VAL A 176 7.74 19.98 9.51
CA VAL A 176 7.47 20.91 8.41
C VAL A 176 7.62 20.16 7.07
N VAL A 177 6.51 19.95 6.36
CA VAL A 177 6.47 19.17 5.11
C VAL A 177 6.85 19.98 3.88
N ASN A 178 6.70 21.30 3.92
CA ASN A 178 6.98 22.23 2.83
C ASN A 178 8.20 23.13 3.10
N LYS A 179 9.15 22.65 3.89
CA LYS A 179 10.33 23.42 4.33
C LYS A 179 11.14 24.02 3.16
N ALA A 180 11.18 23.31 2.03
CA ALA A 180 11.86 23.78 0.82
C ALA A 180 11.24 25.05 0.21
N TYR A 181 9.97 25.33 0.49
CA TYR A 181 9.22 26.49 -0.03
C TYR A 181 9.17 27.67 0.96
N LEU A 182 9.67 27.50 2.18
CA LEU A 182 9.65 28.55 3.21
C LEU A 182 10.90 29.42 3.22
N ASN A 183 11.94 29.06 2.46
CA ASN A 183 13.21 29.76 2.37
C ASN A 183 13.39 30.52 1.03
N GLY A 184 12.27 30.93 0.41
CA GLY A 184 12.23 31.76 -0.78
C GLY A 184 12.00 33.22 -0.46
#